data_2f57735b7bba15e9537e324f93ce4f28
#
_entry.id   2f57735b7bba15e9537e324f93ce4f28
#
_cell.length_a   1.000
_cell.length_b   1.000
_cell.length_c   1.000
_cell.angle_alpha   90.00
_cell.angle_beta   90.00
_cell.angle_gamma   90.00
#
_symmetry.space_group_name_H-M   'P 1'
#
loop_
_entity.id
_entity.type
_entity.pdbx_description
1 polymer ?
#
loop_
_entity_poly.entity_id
_entity_poly.type
_entity_poly.pdbx_seq_one_letter_code
_entity_poly.pdbx_strand_id
1 'polypeptide(L)'
;EVEGTNRLVPSCNTAVKEGMVVHTNTPRVREARRTNMHLLLSQHRSECTACIRSGNCELQTMARALNIHQQPYQQKLERKPLSMEVPIVRDATKCIKCMRCVQVCDKIQGMHIWDVEGTGSRTTVNVSLNRELKDTDCTFCGQCVTHCPTGALTARDDTKAVMKALADPEITTVIQVAPAVR
;
A
#
# COMPACT_ATOMS: atom_id res chain seq x y z
N GLU A 1 -10.68 -21.76 -8.69
CA GLU A 1 -11.55 -22.94 -8.68
C GLU A 1 -10.72 -24.16 -9.03
N VAL A 2 -10.90 -25.23 -8.26
CA VAL A 2 -10.16 -26.50 -8.48
C VAL A 2 -11.19 -27.54 -8.83
N GLU A 3 -10.96 -28.30 -9.91
CA GLU A 3 -11.85 -29.39 -10.30
C GLU A 3 -12.04 -30.40 -9.17
N GLY A 4 -13.25 -30.96 -9.05
CA GLY A 4 -13.61 -31.87 -7.96
C GLY A 4 -13.87 -31.20 -6.61
N THR A 5 -13.72 -29.88 -6.50
CA THR A 5 -14.08 -29.14 -5.27
C THR A 5 -15.26 -28.22 -5.49
N ASN A 6 -16.19 -28.18 -4.53
CA ASN A 6 -17.37 -27.30 -4.63
C ASN A 6 -17.14 -25.90 -4.04
N ARG A 7 -15.92 -25.54 -3.67
CA ARG A 7 -15.58 -24.23 -3.08
C ARG A 7 -14.45 -23.57 -3.82
N LEU A 8 -14.45 -22.23 -3.83
CA LEU A 8 -13.31 -21.45 -4.24
C LEU A 8 -12.25 -21.48 -3.14
N VAL A 9 -10.98 -21.58 -3.55
CA VAL A 9 -9.84 -21.55 -2.65
C VAL A 9 -8.88 -20.44 -3.05
N PRO A 10 -8.23 -19.76 -2.10
CA PRO A 10 -7.23 -18.73 -2.42
C PRO A 10 -5.94 -19.41 -2.89
N SER A 11 -5.40 -18.93 -4.01
CA SER A 11 -4.18 -19.49 -4.61
C SER A 11 -2.92 -19.26 -3.77
N CYS A 12 -2.91 -18.25 -2.91
CA CYS A 12 -1.73 -17.88 -2.12
C CYS A 12 -1.42 -18.84 -0.95
N ASN A 13 -2.37 -19.66 -0.51
CA ASN A 13 -2.20 -20.58 0.61
C ASN A 13 -2.71 -22.02 0.32
N THR A 14 -3.03 -22.31 -0.94
CA THR A 14 -3.47 -23.64 -1.33
C THR A 14 -2.29 -24.45 -1.85
N ALA A 15 -1.95 -25.53 -1.18
CA ALA A 15 -0.90 -26.43 -1.63
C ALA A 15 -1.28 -27.09 -2.96
N VAL A 16 -0.35 -27.12 -3.89
CA VAL A 16 -0.53 -27.81 -5.17
C VAL A 16 -0.38 -29.31 -5.01
N LYS A 17 -1.09 -30.05 -5.84
CA LYS A 17 -1.03 -31.52 -5.91
C LYS A 17 -0.87 -31.96 -7.36
N GLU A 18 -0.23 -33.09 -7.56
CA GLU A 18 -0.12 -33.70 -8.89
C GLU A 18 -1.51 -33.97 -9.48
N GLY A 19 -1.69 -33.68 -10.77
CA GLY A 19 -2.97 -33.82 -11.46
C GLY A 19 -4.04 -32.78 -11.10
N MET A 20 -3.70 -31.75 -10.30
CA MET A 20 -4.64 -30.68 -9.96
C MET A 20 -4.99 -29.83 -11.19
N VAL A 21 -6.28 -29.74 -11.53
CA VAL A 21 -6.78 -28.85 -12.59
C VAL A 21 -7.37 -27.60 -11.97
N VAL A 22 -6.85 -26.43 -12.39
CA VAL A 22 -7.18 -25.13 -11.79
C VAL A 22 -7.77 -24.18 -12.84
N HIS A 23 -8.94 -23.65 -12.55
CA HIS A 23 -9.62 -22.65 -13.38
C HIS A 23 -9.57 -21.28 -12.68
N THR A 24 -8.95 -20.31 -13.34
CA THR A 24 -8.74 -18.96 -12.75
C THR A 24 -9.67 -17.90 -13.31
N ASN A 25 -10.53 -18.23 -14.28
CA ASN A 25 -11.35 -17.24 -15.00
C ASN A 25 -12.80 -17.71 -15.28
N THR A 26 -13.33 -18.61 -14.45
CA THR A 26 -14.76 -18.99 -14.53
C THR A 26 -15.65 -17.83 -14.11
N PRO A 27 -16.95 -17.82 -14.48
CA PRO A 27 -17.90 -16.80 -14.02
C PRO A 27 -17.92 -16.67 -12.49
N ARG A 28 -17.89 -17.80 -11.79
CA ARG A 28 -17.84 -17.85 -10.32
C ARG A 28 -16.59 -17.21 -9.73
N VAL A 29 -15.42 -17.47 -10.33
CA VAL A 29 -14.14 -16.84 -9.92
C VAL A 29 -14.16 -15.34 -10.19
N ARG A 30 -14.68 -14.92 -11.34
CA ARG A 30 -14.80 -13.49 -11.69
C ARG A 30 -15.69 -12.73 -10.72
N GLU A 31 -16.82 -13.31 -10.34
CA GLU A 31 -17.74 -12.72 -9.38
C GLU A 31 -17.10 -12.58 -7.99
N ALA A 32 -16.45 -13.62 -7.50
CA ALA A 32 -15.70 -13.56 -6.24
C ALA A 32 -14.61 -12.47 -6.24
N ARG A 33 -13.86 -12.34 -7.35
CA ARG A 33 -12.85 -11.28 -7.52
C ARG A 33 -13.47 -9.88 -7.53
N ARG A 34 -14.62 -9.72 -8.21
CA ARG A 34 -15.36 -8.43 -8.21
C ARG A 34 -15.80 -8.05 -6.81
N THR A 35 -16.39 -8.98 -6.07
CA THR A 35 -16.79 -8.76 -4.67
C THR A 35 -15.62 -8.36 -3.79
N ASN A 36 -14.51 -9.08 -3.87
CA ASN A 36 -13.29 -8.75 -3.12
C ASN A 36 -12.76 -7.35 -3.50
N MET A 37 -12.79 -7.00 -4.79
CA MET A 37 -12.36 -5.69 -5.25
C MET A 37 -13.27 -4.57 -4.72
N HIS A 38 -14.59 -4.77 -4.71
CA HIS A 38 -15.53 -3.83 -4.11
C HIS A 38 -15.26 -3.64 -2.62
N LEU A 39 -14.97 -4.70 -1.87
CA LEU A 39 -14.60 -4.62 -0.46
C LEU A 39 -13.28 -3.85 -0.25
N LEU A 40 -12.29 -4.05 -1.08
CA LEU A 40 -11.04 -3.28 -1.03
C LEU A 40 -11.29 -1.79 -1.32
N LEU A 41 -12.03 -1.49 -2.37
CA LEU A 41 -12.36 -0.12 -2.76
C LEU A 41 -13.23 0.60 -1.72
N SER A 42 -14.10 -0.13 -1.01
CA SER A 42 -14.93 0.47 0.06
C SER A 42 -14.10 1.05 1.21
N GLN A 43 -12.88 0.55 1.40
CA GLN A 43 -11.95 1.01 2.43
C GLN A 43 -10.80 1.86 1.87
N HIS A 44 -10.87 2.23 0.59
CA HIS A 44 -9.83 2.97 -0.10
C HIS A 44 -10.32 4.35 -0.51
N ARG A 45 -9.52 5.39 -0.20
CA ARG A 45 -9.80 6.75 -0.66
C ARG A 45 -9.43 6.89 -2.13
N SER A 46 -10.41 6.89 -3.00
CA SER A 46 -10.26 6.85 -4.46
C SER A 46 -10.09 8.24 -5.09
N GLU A 47 -9.23 9.09 -4.51
CA GLU A 47 -8.84 10.40 -5.09
C GLU A 47 -7.69 10.19 -6.10
N CYS A 48 -7.94 9.45 -7.16
CA CYS A 48 -6.90 8.95 -8.07
C CYS A 48 -6.15 10.06 -8.80
N THR A 49 -6.82 11.13 -9.19
CA THR A 49 -6.21 12.26 -9.93
C THR A 49 -5.16 13.02 -9.11
N ALA A 50 -5.32 13.06 -7.80
CA ALA A 50 -4.38 13.68 -6.86
C ALA A 50 -3.45 12.66 -6.17
N CYS A 51 -3.40 11.43 -6.65
CA CYS A 51 -2.59 10.38 -6.04
C CYS A 51 -1.24 10.24 -6.74
N ILE A 52 -0.15 10.12 -5.97
CA ILE A 52 1.20 9.89 -6.50
C ILE A 52 1.31 8.61 -7.36
N ARG A 53 0.41 7.65 -7.17
CA ARG A 53 0.33 6.40 -7.94
C ARG A 53 -0.66 6.48 -9.12
N SER A 54 -1.18 7.67 -9.46
CA SER A 54 -2.07 7.83 -10.62
C SER A 54 -1.39 7.30 -11.90
N GLY A 55 -2.08 6.46 -12.63
CA GLY A 55 -1.55 5.82 -13.85
C GLY A 55 -0.57 4.65 -13.61
N ASN A 56 -0.03 4.48 -12.39
CA ASN A 56 0.87 3.38 -12.00
C ASN A 56 0.41 2.76 -10.67
N CYS A 57 -0.83 2.29 -10.61
CA CYS A 57 -1.46 1.74 -9.42
C CYS A 57 -2.06 0.37 -9.73
N GLU A 58 -1.59 -0.68 -9.04
CA GLU A 58 -2.10 -2.03 -9.23
C GLU A 58 -3.61 -2.12 -8.92
N LEU A 59 -4.10 -1.37 -7.93
CA LEU A 59 -5.52 -1.33 -7.58
C LEU A 59 -6.37 -0.76 -8.74
N GLN A 60 -5.93 0.34 -9.39
CA GLN A 60 -6.60 0.89 -10.57
C GLN A 60 -6.61 -0.10 -11.73
N THR A 61 -5.50 -0.76 -11.99
CA THR A 61 -5.37 -1.76 -13.05
C THR A 61 -6.32 -2.92 -12.82
N MET A 62 -6.37 -3.45 -11.60
CA MET A 62 -7.27 -4.54 -11.24
C MET A 62 -8.75 -4.14 -11.29
N ALA A 63 -9.10 -2.96 -10.80
CA ALA A 63 -10.47 -2.45 -10.86
C ALA A 63 -10.95 -2.30 -12.31
N ARG A 64 -10.07 -1.79 -13.19
CA ARG A 64 -10.35 -1.67 -14.64
C ARG A 64 -10.50 -3.05 -15.30
N ALA A 65 -9.59 -4.01 -15.02
CA ALA A 65 -9.64 -5.37 -15.56
C ALA A 65 -10.92 -6.12 -15.15
N LEU A 66 -11.47 -5.82 -13.97
CA LEU A 66 -12.72 -6.38 -13.47
C LEU A 66 -13.95 -5.57 -13.84
N ASN A 67 -13.81 -4.52 -14.65
CA ASN A 67 -14.89 -3.65 -15.11
C ASN A 67 -15.72 -3.06 -13.97
N ILE A 68 -15.05 -2.51 -12.96
CA ILE A 68 -15.68 -1.90 -11.79
C ILE A 68 -15.87 -0.41 -12.04
N HIS A 69 -17.12 0.01 -12.21
CA HIS A 69 -17.50 1.40 -12.46
C HIS A 69 -18.25 2.03 -11.29
N GLN A 70 -18.79 1.20 -10.41
CA GLN A 70 -19.58 1.64 -9.26
C GLN A 70 -19.08 0.96 -7.99
N GLN A 71 -19.22 1.65 -6.86
CA GLN A 71 -18.90 1.13 -5.54
C GLN A 71 -20.18 0.97 -4.72
N PRO A 72 -20.71 -0.26 -4.58
CA PRO A 72 -21.95 -0.50 -3.86
C PRO A 72 -21.79 -0.38 -2.33
N TYR A 73 -20.56 -0.55 -1.84
CA TYR A 73 -20.26 -0.45 -0.40
C TYR A 73 -19.61 0.89 -0.11
N GLN A 74 -20.20 1.66 0.79
CA GLN A 74 -19.65 2.92 1.24
C GLN A 74 -19.15 2.76 2.68
N GLN A 75 -17.90 3.14 2.92
CA GLN A 75 -17.35 3.27 4.25
C GLN A 75 -16.94 4.72 4.50
N LYS A 76 -17.26 5.22 5.68
CA LYS A 76 -16.78 6.51 6.13
C LYS A 76 -15.31 6.37 6.54
N LEU A 77 -14.41 6.90 5.73
CA LEU A 77 -12.98 6.93 6.02
C LEU A 77 -12.64 8.18 6.82
N GLU A 78 -12.13 8.01 8.01
CA GLU A 78 -11.61 9.13 8.80
C GLU A 78 -10.27 9.59 8.23
N ARG A 79 -10.18 10.87 7.92
CA ARG A 79 -8.94 11.52 7.52
C ARG A 79 -8.17 11.93 8.77
N LYS A 80 -7.06 11.29 9.03
CA LYS A 80 -6.10 11.75 10.05
C LYS A 80 -5.06 12.63 9.37
N PRO A 81 -4.55 13.66 10.05
CA PRO A 81 -3.40 14.43 9.57
C PRO A 81 -2.23 13.49 9.28
N LEU A 82 -1.52 13.75 8.18
CA LEU A 82 -0.32 12.99 7.85
C LEU A 82 0.86 13.55 8.65
N SER A 83 1.61 12.68 9.31
CA SER A 83 2.87 13.10 9.95
C SER A 83 3.91 13.37 8.86
N MET A 84 4.49 14.57 8.92
CA MET A 84 5.56 15.04 8.02
C MET A 84 6.90 15.16 8.76
N GLU A 85 7.01 14.62 9.97
CA GLU A 85 8.20 14.74 10.80
C GLU A 85 9.37 13.86 10.32
N VAL A 86 9.06 12.79 9.61
CA VAL A 86 10.03 11.82 9.09
C VAL A 86 9.96 11.70 7.56
N PRO A 87 11.01 11.16 6.90
CA PRO A 87 11.05 11.06 5.44
C PRO A 87 9.97 10.18 4.79
N ILE A 88 9.34 9.30 5.56
CA ILE A 88 8.28 8.40 5.08
C ILE A 88 6.93 8.85 5.60
N VAL A 89 6.03 9.15 4.69
CA VAL A 89 4.64 9.56 4.97
C VAL A 89 3.70 8.39 4.75
N ARG A 90 2.78 8.16 5.70
CA ARG A 90 1.78 7.10 5.62
C ARG A 90 0.36 7.64 5.58
N ASP A 91 -0.37 7.31 4.53
CA ASP A 91 -1.81 7.54 4.41
C ASP A 91 -2.57 6.21 4.54
N ALA A 92 -3.09 5.93 5.73
CA ALA A 92 -3.83 4.70 6.02
C ALA A 92 -5.08 4.55 5.16
N THR A 93 -5.69 5.64 4.68
CA THR A 93 -6.91 5.61 3.86
C THR A 93 -6.66 5.09 2.44
N LYS A 94 -5.40 5.01 2.02
CA LYS A 94 -4.99 4.44 0.73
C LYS A 94 -4.43 3.02 0.86
N CYS A 95 -4.37 2.48 2.08
CA CYS A 95 -3.82 1.15 2.33
C CYS A 95 -4.82 0.05 1.96
N ILE A 96 -4.40 -0.90 1.11
CA ILE A 96 -5.17 -2.09 0.74
C ILE A 96 -4.84 -3.33 1.58
N LYS A 97 -4.05 -3.16 2.64
CA LYS A 97 -3.69 -4.22 3.59
C LYS A 97 -2.99 -5.43 2.94
N CYS A 98 -2.20 -5.20 1.90
CA CYS A 98 -1.49 -6.24 1.16
C CYS A 98 -0.26 -6.79 1.90
N MET A 99 0.14 -6.17 3.01
CA MET A 99 1.26 -6.56 3.89
C MET A 99 2.65 -6.58 3.21
N ARG A 100 2.82 -6.06 1.99
CA ARG A 100 4.13 -6.02 1.33
C ARG A 100 5.16 -5.22 2.12
N CYS A 101 4.77 -4.10 2.73
CA CYS A 101 5.65 -3.30 3.59
C CYS A 101 6.07 -4.06 4.86
N VAL A 102 5.17 -4.85 5.45
CA VAL A 102 5.47 -5.71 6.59
C VAL A 102 6.50 -6.76 6.16
N GLN A 103 6.22 -7.49 5.08
CA GLN A 103 7.10 -8.57 4.60
C GLN A 103 8.50 -8.08 4.21
N VAL A 104 8.61 -6.97 3.48
CA VAL A 104 9.92 -6.45 3.09
C VAL A 104 10.71 -5.93 4.30
N CYS A 105 10.04 -5.31 5.26
CA CYS A 105 10.67 -4.81 6.46
C CYS A 105 11.11 -5.94 7.39
N ASP A 106 10.30 -7.00 7.52
CA ASP A 106 10.58 -8.16 8.35
C ASP A 106 11.61 -9.10 7.70
N LYS A 107 11.35 -9.58 6.46
CA LYS A 107 12.13 -10.66 5.84
C LYS A 107 13.40 -10.19 5.13
N ILE A 108 13.42 -8.97 4.61
CA ILE A 108 14.53 -8.46 3.81
C ILE A 108 15.39 -7.49 4.62
N GLN A 109 14.75 -6.54 5.35
CA GLN A 109 15.47 -5.53 6.11
C GLN A 109 15.77 -5.96 7.57
N GLY A 110 15.03 -6.93 8.11
CA GLY A 110 15.17 -7.37 9.51
C GLY A 110 14.83 -6.32 10.56
N MET A 111 14.04 -5.28 10.20
CA MET A 111 13.79 -4.12 11.06
C MET A 111 12.47 -4.22 11.83
N HIS A 112 11.50 -5.03 11.40
CA HIS A 112 10.21 -5.28 12.07
C HIS A 112 9.42 -4.01 12.45
N ILE A 113 9.50 -2.96 11.62
CA ILE A 113 8.87 -1.67 11.91
C ILE A 113 7.35 -1.71 11.70
N TRP A 114 6.90 -2.40 10.64
CA TRP A 114 5.50 -2.47 10.25
C TRP A 114 4.84 -3.74 10.77
N ASP A 115 3.62 -3.62 11.27
CA ASP A 115 2.84 -4.74 11.78
C ASP A 115 1.36 -4.62 11.40
N VAL A 116 0.61 -5.68 11.67
CA VAL A 116 -0.83 -5.78 11.41
C VAL A 116 -1.59 -5.69 12.72
N GLU A 117 -2.55 -4.79 12.76
CA GLU A 117 -3.41 -4.60 13.92
C GLU A 117 -4.87 -4.83 13.60
N GLY A 118 -5.63 -5.20 14.62
CA GLY A 118 -7.07 -5.43 14.51
C GLY A 118 -7.43 -6.68 13.70
N THR A 119 -8.72 -6.89 13.54
CA THR A 119 -9.29 -8.05 12.84
C THR A 119 -10.43 -7.63 11.93
N GLY A 120 -10.66 -8.38 10.86
CA GLY A 120 -11.75 -8.16 9.91
C GLY A 120 -11.68 -6.76 9.27
N SER A 121 -12.78 -6.02 9.27
CA SER A 121 -12.85 -4.67 8.69
C SER A 121 -11.96 -3.64 9.42
N ARG A 122 -11.64 -3.89 10.68
CA ARG A 122 -10.77 -3.04 11.50
C ARG A 122 -9.27 -3.32 11.32
N THR A 123 -8.91 -4.32 10.52
CA THR A 123 -7.51 -4.60 10.20
C THR A 123 -6.85 -3.36 9.62
N THR A 124 -5.70 -3.00 10.15
CA THR A 124 -4.83 -1.93 9.63
C THR A 124 -3.37 -2.40 9.64
N VAL A 125 -2.57 -1.84 8.76
CA VAL A 125 -1.11 -1.99 8.82
C VAL A 125 -0.57 -0.71 9.44
N ASN A 126 0.15 -0.82 10.53
CA ASN A 126 0.68 0.32 11.26
C ASN A 126 2.12 0.07 11.72
N VAL A 127 2.73 1.05 12.37
CA VAL A 127 3.99 0.84 13.09
C VAL A 127 3.74 -0.07 14.28
N SER A 128 4.60 -1.03 14.51
CA SER A 128 4.48 -2.00 15.62
C SER A 128 4.21 -1.30 16.94
N LEU A 129 3.25 -1.83 17.70
CA LEU A 129 2.79 -1.30 18.98
C LEU A 129 2.17 0.12 18.91
N ASN A 130 1.65 0.52 17.74
CA ASN A 130 1.09 1.87 17.51
C ASN A 130 2.02 3.04 17.85
N ARG A 131 3.32 2.83 17.78
CA ARG A 131 4.31 3.90 18.00
C ARG A 131 4.31 4.87 16.82
N GLU A 132 4.81 6.08 17.06
CA GLU A 132 5.16 6.99 15.97
C GLU A 132 6.40 6.46 15.24
N LEU A 133 6.47 6.64 13.93
CA LEU A 133 7.62 6.14 13.13
C LEU A 133 8.95 6.77 13.56
N LYS A 134 8.90 8.02 14.04
CA LYS A 134 10.08 8.73 14.59
C LYS A 134 10.64 8.10 15.86
N ASP A 135 9.81 7.38 16.63
CA ASP A 135 10.15 6.76 17.91
C ASP A 135 10.57 5.29 17.74
N THR A 136 10.98 4.92 16.53
CA THR A 136 11.42 3.57 16.19
C THR A 136 12.85 3.59 15.63
N ASP A 137 13.49 2.42 15.61
CA ASP A 137 14.82 2.24 15.01
C ASP A 137 14.78 2.16 13.48
N CYS A 138 13.79 2.79 12.84
CA CYS A 138 13.65 2.79 11.38
C CYS A 138 14.84 3.49 10.72
N THR A 139 15.52 2.78 9.80
CA THR A 139 16.65 3.34 9.03
C THR A 139 16.21 4.20 7.85
N PHE A 140 14.91 4.38 7.64
CA PHE A 140 14.31 5.11 6.52
C PHE A 140 14.80 4.65 5.14
N CYS A 141 15.12 3.37 4.97
CA CYS A 141 15.65 2.80 3.72
C CYS A 141 14.69 2.90 2.51
N GLY A 142 13.42 3.24 2.72
CA GLY A 142 12.41 3.44 1.67
C GLY A 142 11.86 2.16 1.02
N GLN A 143 12.31 0.96 1.39
CA GLN A 143 11.85 -0.29 0.77
C GLN A 143 10.34 -0.51 0.91
N CYS A 144 9.75 -0.10 2.03
CA CYS A 144 8.30 -0.15 2.21
C CYS A 144 7.54 0.78 1.26
N VAL A 145 8.13 1.91 0.85
CA VAL A 145 7.56 2.85 -0.12
C VAL A 145 7.60 2.23 -1.52
N THR A 146 8.75 1.65 -1.93
CA THR A 146 8.89 1.04 -3.28
C THR A 146 8.00 -0.17 -3.47
N HIS A 147 7.76 -0.95 -2.42
CA HIS A 147 6.90 -2.14 -2.46
C HIS A 147 5.41 -1.84 -2.25
N CYS A 148 5.04 -0.61 -1.89
CA CYS A 148 3.64 -0.22 -1.74
C CYS A 148 2.94 -0.16 -3.11
N PRO A 149 1.90 -0.98 -3.38
CA PRO A 149 1.23 -1.00 -4.68
C PRO A 149 0.25 0.16 -4.88
N THR A 150 0.00 0.92 -3.82
CA THR A 150 -0.87 2.10 -3.80
C THR A 150 -0.12 3.30 -3.24
N GLY A 151 -0.74 4.45 -3.13
CA GLY A 151 -0.13 5.64 -2.55
C GLY A 151 -0.22 5.71 -1.02
N ALA A 152 -0.26 4.57 -0.32
CA ALA A 152 -0.38 4.54 1.14
C ALA A 152 0.93 4.87 1.86
N LEU A 153 2.08 4.55 1.26
CA LEU A 153 3.40 4.93 1.73
C LEU A 153 4.10 5.73 0.64
N THR A 154 4.59 6.90 0.99
CA THR A 154 5.25 7.83 0.06
C THR A 154 6.45 8.46 0.73
N ALA A 155 7.39 8.97 -0.07
CA ALA A 155 8.40 9.88 0.44
C ALA A 155 7.75 11.23 0.78
N ARG A 156 8.30 11.92 1.78
CA ARG A 156 7.92 13.30 2.10
C ARG A 156 8.34 14.21 0.95
N ASP A 157 7.47 15.12 0.56
CA ASP A 157 7.76 16.13 -0.46
C ASP A 157 8.26 17.41 0.20
N ASP A 158 9.56 17.62 0.12
CA ASP A 158 10.23 18.82 0.64
C ASP A 158 10.47 19.90 -0.45
N THR A 159 9.94 19.69 -1.67
CA THR A 159 10.20 20.57 -2.83
C THR A 159 9.92 22.04 -2.53
N LYS A 160 8.77 22.34 -1.89
CA LYS A 160 8.40 23.73 -1.55
C LYS A 160 9.37 24.38 -0.56
N ALA A 161 9.87 23.63 0.42
CA ALA A 161 10.83 24.12 1.40
C ALA A 161 12.17 24.41 0.74
N VAL A 162 12.63 23.52 -0.12
CA VAL A 162 13.87 23.69 -0.90
C VAL A 162 13.77 24.89 -1.83
N MET A 163 12.68 25.01 -2.60
CA MET A 163 12.47 26.14 -3.51
C MET A 163 12.41 27.48 -2.77
N LYS A 164 11.80 27.51 -1.58
CA LYS A 164 11.80 28.71 -0.74
C LYS A 164 13.21 29.08 -0.29
N ALA A 165 14.01 28.11 0.16
CA ALA A 165 15.39 28.34 0.58
C ALA A 165 16.27 28.82 -0.59
N LEU A 166 16.08 28.28 -1.80
CA LEU A 166 16.81 28.69 -3.00
C LEU A 166 16.46 30.13 -3.44
N ALA A 167 15.23 30.58 -3.16
CA ALA A 167 14.79 31.94 -3.51
C ALA A 167 15.20 33.00 -2.48
N ASP A 168 15.68 32.60 -1.32
CA ASP A 168 16.06 33.50 -0.23
C ASP A 168 17.55 33.88 -0.35
N PRO A 169 17.92 35.16 -0.60
CA PRO A 169 19.30 35.58 -0.75
C PRO A 169 20.13 35.46 0.54
N GLU A 170 19.47 35.39 1.71
CA GLU A 170 20.16 35.26 2.99
C GLU A 170 20.51 33.77 3.32
N ILE A 171 20.01 32.83 2.52
CA ILE A 171 20.22 31.39 2.75
C ILE A 171 21.21 30.83 1.73
N THR A 172 22.34 30.30 2.21
CA THR A 172 23.25 29.53 1.39
C THR A 172 22.81 28.05 1.35
N THR A 173 22.35 27.59 0.20
CA THR A 173 21.92 26.21 0.01
C THR A 173 23.09 25.35 -0.44
N VAL A 174 23.40 24.29 0.29
CA VAL A 174 24.47 23.32 -0.01
C VAL A 174 23.87 21.94 -0.29
N ILE A 175 24.28 21.30 -1.37
CA ILE A 175 23.88 19.94 -1.74
C ILE A 175 25.04 18.98 -1.43
N GLN A 176 24.75 17.98 -0.56
CA GLN A 176 25.64 16.87 -0.32
C GLN A 176 25.07 15.60 -0.95
N VAL A 177 25.83 14.98 -1.84
CA VAL A 177 25.44 13.73 -2.50
C VAL A 177 26.30 12.59 -1.98
N ALA A 178 25.66 11.55 -1.45
CA ALA A 178 26.34 10.36 -1.00
C ALA A 178 27.03 9.62 -2.18
N PRO A 179 28.22 9.00 -1.98
CA PRO A 179 28.94 8.34 -3.06
C PRO A 179 28.15 7.27 -3.82
N ALA A 180 27.24 6.58 -3.14
CA ALA A 180 26.40 5.54 -3.73
C ALA A 180 25.35 6.07 -4.72
N VAL A 181 25.12 7.39 -4.76
CA VAL A 181 24.13 8.05 -5.64
C VAL A 181 24.81 8.74 -6.83
N ARG A 182 26.14 8.72 -6.89
CA ARG A 182 26.94 9.30 -7.97
C ARG A 182 26.96 8.41 -9.22
#